data_574ff6d4b2948583993f61af1dcdd814
#
_entry.id   574ff6d4b2948583993f61af1dcdd814
#
_cell.length_a   1.000
_cell.length_b   1.000
_cell.length_c   1.000
_cell.angle_alpha   90.00
_cell.angle_beta   90.00
_cell.angle_gamma   90.00
#
_symmetry.space_group_name_H-M   'P 1'
#
loop_
_entity.id
_entity.type
_entity.pdbx_description
1 polymer ?
#
loop_
_entity_poly.entity_id
_entity_poly.type
_entity_poly.pdbx_seq_one_letter_code
_entity_poly.pdbx_strand_id
1 'polypeptide(L)'
;VTWAVGAGNGWSKYEGNPVMGDPAKLGTCFDLNVVKGAEASFSMYFSWRPKKAIALVKGEDGITWSEPIICLEADPTSGWEDNLNRSCTVFKEGVYHMWYTGQARGYSKIGYAVSRDGVRFTRVSKLPVMIPDHPWEGFSVMNPYVRWDAVRGVWRMWYASGETYEPNVLCYAESKDGLKWEKSPLDPIFVKGAKDSWEQDRVGGCEVHPLPDGRWVMFYIGYSDIHTARVGAAVSPDGVTRWTRLKANPIVSPTVGSFDASACYKPSVYRDEKSGRWLLWYNGRNTNKGEYIGLVIHKGLDLE
;
A
#
# COMPACT_ATOMS: atom_id res chain seq x y z
N VAL A 1 -10.02 -12.42 -21.42
CA VAL A 1 -8.82 -11.82 -20.82
C VAL A 1 -7.73 -12.89 -20.82
N THR A 2 -6.71 -12.71 -21.62
CA THR A 2 -5.54 -13.58 -21.70
C THR A 2 -4.51 -13.12 -20.65
N TRP A 3 -3.97 -14.06 -19.90
CA TRP A 3 -3.00 -13.80 -18.82
C TRP A 3 -1.62 -14.28 -19.24
N ALA A 4 -0.61 -13.45 -19.06
CA ALA A 4 0.78 -13.87 -19.26
C ALA A 4 1.12 -15.01 -18.29
N VAL A 5 1.84 -16.00 -18.79
CA VAL A 5 2.31 -17.12 -17.95
C VAL A 5 3.34 -16.58 -16.97
N GLY A 6 3.00 -16.60 -15.68
CA GLY A 6 3.92 -16.16 -14.63
C GLY A 6 5.09 -17.10 -14.43
N ALA A 7 6.09 -16.64 -13.72
CA ALA A 7 7.35 -17.34 -13.46
C ALA A 7 7.25 -18.50 -12.45
N GLY A 8 6.19 -19.29 -12.49
CA GLY A 8 6.07 -20.52 -11.69
C GLY A 8 5.65 -20.32 -10.22
N ASN A 9 5.29 -19.12 -9.80
CA ASN A 9 4.86 -18.78 -8.43
C ASN A 9 3.34 -18.61 -8.28
N GLY A 10 2.55 -18.99 -9.29
CA GLY A 10 1.09 -18.86 -9.29
C GLY A 10 0.56 -17.48 -9.67
N TRP A 11 1.38 -16.44 -9.71
CA TRP A 11 1.03 -15.08 -10.10
C TRP A 11 1.30 -14.84 -11.57
N SER A 12 0.36 -14.21 -12.28
CA SER A 12 0.50 -13.87 -13.70
C SER A 12 0.19 -12.39 -13.92
N LYS A 13 1.07 -11.68 -14.62
CA LYS A 13 0.84 -10.30 -15.04
C LYS A 13 -0.25 -10.24 -16.09
N TYR A 14 -1.12 -9.25 -15.98
CA TYR A 14 -2.14 -8.98 -17.00
C TYR A 14 -1.48 -8.57 -18.32
N GLU A 15 -1.87 -9.19 -19.44
CA GLU A 15 -1.24 -8.93 -20.75
C GLU A 15 -1.46 -7.50 -21.25
N GLY A 16 -2.56 -6.86 -20.83
CA GLY A 16 -2.88 -5.47 -21.15
C GLY A 16 -2.23 -4.43 -20.24
N ASN A 17 -1.29 -4.84 -19.37
CA ASN A 17 -0.58 -3.89 -18.51
C ASN A 17 0.23 -2.84 -19.30
N PRO A 18 0.39 -1.61 -18.77
CA PRO A 18 -0.16 -1.12 -17.50
C PRO A 18 -1.66 -0.81 -17.59
N VAL A 19 -2.37 -0.96 -16.45
CA VAL A 19 -3.81 -0.64 -16.37
C VAL A 19 -4.06 0.84 -16.09
N MET A 20 -3.06 1.56 -15.60
CA MET A 20 -3.11 3.00 -15.37
C MET A 20 -1.70 3.60 -15.43
N GLY A 21 -1.64 4.87 -15.76
CA GLY A 21 -0.42 5.66 -15.81
C GLY A 21 -0.10 6.08 -17.25
N ASP A 22 0.13 7.36 -17.37
CA ASP A 22 0.66 8.00 -18.58
C ASP A 22 1.50 9.19 -18.09
N PRO A 23 2.82 9.02 -17.97
CA PRO A 23 3.69 10.08 -17.45
C PRO A 23 3.63 11.38 -18.25
N ALA A 24 3.31 11.32 -19.54
CA ALA A 24 3.16 12.51 -20.37
C ALA A 24 1.85 13.28 -20.06
N LYS A 25 0.78 12.56 -19.70
CA LYS A 25 -0.56 13.14 -19.44
C LYS A 25 -0.77 13.39 -17.94
N LEU A 26 -0.49 12.39 -17.10
CA LEU A 26 -0.81 12.41 -15.68
C LEU A 26 0.40 12.79 -14.80
N GLY A 27 1.63 12.62 -15.30
CA GLY A 27 2.83 12.70 -14.49
C GLY A 27 2.95 11.50 -13.55
N THR A 28 3.55 11.71 -12.38
CA THR A 28 3.78 10.64 -11.41
C THR A 28 2.52 10.32 -10.61
N CYS A 29 2.00 9.09 -10.80
CA CYS A 29 0.93 8.46 -10.02
C CYS A 29 1.50 7.24 -9.33
N PHE A 30 1.42 7.15 -8.00
CA PHE A 30 2.09 6.08 -7.25
C PHE A 30 1.40 5.81 -5.89
N ASP A 31 1.87 4.78 -5.19
CA ASP A 31 1.43 4.40 -3.85
C ASP A 31 -0.10 4.22 -3.73
N LEU A 32 -0.62 3.32 -4.53
CA LEU A 32 -2.05 3.04 -4.66
C LEU A 32 -2.63 2.30 -3.44
N ASN A 33 -3.93 2.50 -3.24
CA ASN A 33 -4.76 1.72 -2.33
C ASN A 33 -6.12 1.47 -2.98
N VAL A 34 -6.45 0.22 -3.24
CA VAL A 34 -7.71 -0.18 -3.88
C VAL A 34 -8.71 -0.64 -2.83
N VAL A 35 -9.91 -0.08 -2.93
CA VAL A 35 -11.04 -0.42 -2.06
C VAL A 35 -12.19 -0.94 -2.91
N LYS A 36 -12.75 -2.10 -2.55
CA LYS A 36 -13.96 -2.63 -3.18
C LYS A 36 -15.18 -1.99 -2.55
N GLY A 37 -15.98 -1.29 -3.36
CA GLY A 37 -17.24 -0.71 -2.94
C GLY A 37 -18.39 -1.72 -2.88
N ALA A 38 -19.50 -1.35 -2.24
CA ALA A 38 -20.69 -2.18 -2.12
C ALA A 38 -21.36 -2.49 -3.48
N GLU A 39 -21.21 -1.62 -4.46
CA GLU A 39 -21.79 -1.73 -5.81
C GLU A 39 -20.89 -2.51 -6.79
N ALA A 40 -20.07 -3.42 -6.31
CA ALA A 40 -19.13 -4.21 -7.11
C ALA A 40 -18.06 -3.40 -7.87
N SER A 41 -17.99 -2.09 -7.69
CA SER A 41 -16.97 -1.21 -8.27
C SER A 41 -15.70 -1.16 -7.39
N PHE A 42 -14.57 -0.84 -8.03
CA PHE A 42 -13.31 -0.55 -7.34
C PHE A 42 -13.08 0.96 -7.29
N SER A 43 -12.56 1.41 -6.16
CA SER A 43 -12.02 2.75 -5.97
C SER A 43 -10.53 2.63 -5.72
N MET A 44 -9.69 3.26 -6.55
CA MET A 44 -8.25 3.32 -6.36
C MET A 44 -7.88 4.73 -5.91
N TYR A 45 -7.45 4.85 -4.67
CA TYR A 45 -6.82 6.07 -4.15
C TYR A 45 -5.32 5.98 -4.43
N PHE A 46 -4.72 7.07 -4.87
CA PHE A 46 -3.29 7.10 -5.21
C PHE A 46 -2.67 8.47 -4.93
N SER A 47 -1.36 8.48 -4.83
CA SER A 47 -0.58 9.70 -4.67
C SER A 47 -0.37 10.34 -6.03
N TRP A 48 -0.91 11.54 -6.24
CA TRP A 48 -0.75 12.29 -7.47
C TRP A 48 0.26 13.40 -7.26
N ARG A 49 1.53 13.11 -7.53
CA ARG A 49 2.65 13.99 -7.19
C ARG A 49 2.57 15.38 -7.84
N PRO A 50 2.23 15.57 -9.13
CA PRO A 50 2.13 16.90 -9.72
C PRO A 50 1.11 17.80 -9.03
N LYS A 51 0.11 17.22 -8.36
CA LYS A 51 -0.94 17.93 -7.63
C LYS A 51 -0.69 17.99 -6.13
N LYS A 52 0.35 17.32 -5.63
CA LYS A 52 0.64 17.19 -4.18
C LYS A 52 -0.62 16.75 -3.40
N ALA A 53 -1.33 15.77 -3.93
CA ALA A 53 -2.65 15.39 -3.47
C ALA A 53 -2.82 13.86 -3.47
N ILE A 54 -3.79 13.40 -2.68
CA ILE A 54 -4.40 12.10 -2.86
C ILE A 54 -5.56 12.25 -3.85
N ALA A 55 -5.58 11.42 -4.86
CA ALA A 55 -6.62 11.38 -5.88
C ALA A 55 -7.28 10.01 -5.95
N LEU A 56 -8.42 9.95 -6.64
CA LEU A 56 -9.27 8.76 -6.81
C LEU A 56 -9.57 8.55 -8.27
N VAL A 57 -9.47 7.30 -8.71
CA VAL A 57 -10.12 6.79 -9.93
C VAL A 57 -11.06 5.64 -9.57
N LYS A 58 -12.12 5.48 -10.36
CA LYS A 58 -13.12 4.42 -10.18
C LYS A 58 -13.18 3.51 -11.41
N GLY A 59 -13.45 2.23 -11.18
CA GLY A 59 -13.59 1.24 -12.24
C GLY A 59 -14.40 0.03 -11.78
N GLU A 60 -15.00 -0.69 -12.71
CA GLU A 60 -15.82 -1.87 -12.40
C GLU A 60 -15.01 -3.17 -12.46
N ASP A 61 -14.05 -3.23 -13.37
CA ASP A 61 -13.28 -4.44 -13.70
C ASP A 61 -11.86 -4.50 -13.09
N GLY A 62 -11.40 -3.40 -12.48
CA GLY A 62 -10.04 -3.28 -11.96
C GLY A 62 -8.97 -3.07 -13.03
N ILE A 63 -9.38 -2.84 -14.28
CA ILE A 63 -8.53 -2.66 -15.47
C ILE A 63 -8.75 -1.29 -16.09
N THR A 64 -10.01 -0.90 -16.25
CA THR A 64 -10.42 0.38 -16.85
C THR A 64 -10.81 1.36 -15.76
N TRP A 65 -10.19 2.54 -15.77
CA TRP A 65 -10.34 3.53 -14.72
C TRP A 65 -10.85 4.86 -15.27
N SER A 66 -11.64 5.57 -14.46
CA SER A 66 -12.11 6.92 -14.72
C SER A 66 -10.98 7.95 -14.76
N GLU A 67 -11.29 9.17 -15.18
CA GLU A 67 -10.39 10.32 -14.96
C GLU A 67 -10.20 10.57 -13.45
N PRO A 68 -9.00 11.05 -13.04
CA PRO A 68 -8.70 11.30 -11.62
C PRO A 68 -9.52 12.44 -11.03
N ILE A 69 -9.93 12.25 -9.76
CA ILE A 69 -10.59 13.27 -8.93
C ILE A 69 -9.73 13.52 -7.71
N ILE A 70 -9.37 14.77 -7.43
CA ILE A 70 -8.62 15.13 -6.22
C ILE A 70 -9.51 14.96 -4.99
N CYS A 71 -9.02 14.22 -3.98
CA CYS A 71 -9.72 13.91 -2.75
C CYS A 71 -9.23 14.70 -1.55
N LEU A 72 -7.93 14.95 -1.49
CA LEU A 72 -7.28 15.68 -0.40
C LEU A 72 -5.99 16.31 -0.92
N GLU A 73 -5.88 17.63 -0.82
CA GLU A 73 -4.68 18.37 -1.18
C GLU A 73 -3.77 18.58 0.03
N ALA A 74 -2.47 18.73 -0.20
CA ALA A 74 -1.50 19.07 0.82
C ALA A 74 -1.82 20.45 1.43
N ASP A 75 -1.49 20.62 2.72
CA ASP A 75 -1.55 21.88 3.43
C ASP A 75 -0.14 22.30 3.90
N PRO A 76 0.65 23.00 3.06
CA PRO A 76 2.00 23.43 3.44
C PRO A 76 2.03 24.35 4.66
N THR A 77 0.91 25.02 4.98
CA THR A 77 0.82 25.90 6.17
C THR A 77 0.82 25.11 7.47
N SER A 78 0.51 23.83 7.43
CA SER A 78 0.54 22.94 8.60
C SER A 78 1.95 22.70 9.13
N GLY A 79 2.97 22.85 8.27
CA GLY A 79 4.38 22.61 8.58
C GLY A 79 4.82 21.14 8.55
N TRP A 80 3.91 20.22 8.16
CA TRP A 80 4.23 18.78 8.03
C TRP A 80 3.67 18.13 6.76
N GLU A 81 2.95 18.87 5.93
CA GLU A 81 2.31 18.40 4.71
C GLU A 81 2.69 19.26 3.48
N ASP A 82 3.96 19.33 3.10
CA ASP A 82 4.36 19.93 1.82
C ASP A 82 3.95 19.03 0.65
N ASN A 83 3.83 17.71 0.90
CA ASN A 83 3.27 16.70 0.01
C ASN A 83 2.41 15.72 0.80
N LEU A 84 1.40 15.16 0.12
CA LEU A 84 0.63 14.01 0.60
C LEU A 84 0.90 12.80 -0.28
N ASN A 85 1.01 11.63 0.34
CA ASN A 85 1.10 10.35 -0.36
C ASN A 85 0.72 9.17 0.54
N ARG A 86 0.76 7.94 -0.03
CA ARG A 86 0.70 6.68 0.70
C ARG A 86 -0.48 6.59 1.65
N SER A 87 -1.70 6.68 1.11
CA SER A 87 -2.94 6.62 1.89
C SER A 87 -3.52 5.21 1.97
N CYS A 88 -4.35 5.01 2.99
CA CYS A 88 -5.24 3.87 3.14
C CYS A 88 -6.64 4.35 3.49
N THR A 89 -7.65 3.89 2.76
CA THR A 89 -9.04 4.25 2.96
C THR A 89 -9.85 3.04 3.41
N VAL A 90 -10.64 3.21 4.48
CA VAL A 90 -11.54 2.19 5.03
C VAL A 90 -12.95 2.75 5.12
N PHE A 91 -13.95 2.02 4.61
CA PHE A 91 -15.36 2.36 4.81
C PHE A 91 -15.90 1.65 6.03
N LYS A 92 -16.47 2.41 6.97
CA LYS A 92 -17.08 1.88 8.18
C LYS A 92 -18.28 2.75 8.60
N GLU A 93 -19.44 2.11 8.79
CA GLU A 93 -20.66 2.76 9.32
C GLU A 93 -21.06 4.06 8.59
N GLY A 94 -21.01 4.05 7.26
CA GLY A 94 -21.39 5.18 6.43
C GLY A 94 -20.35 6.29 6.30
N VAL A 95 -19.14 6.06 6.80
CA VAL A 95 -18.01 6.99 6.73
C VAL A 95 -16.80 6.35 6.09
N TYR A 96 -16.15 7.08 5.19
CA TYR A 96 -14.83 6.75 4.67
C TYR A 96 -13.76 7.36 5.56
N HIS A 97 -12.87 6.55 6.08
CA HIS A 97 -11.75 6.92 6.93
C HIS A 97 -10.46 6.80 6.12
N MET A 98 -9.68 7.85 6.02
CA MET A 98 -8.40 7.85 5.31
C MET A 98 -7.26 8.22 6.24
N TRP A 99 -6.29 7.34 6.39
CA TRP A 99 -4.98 7.67 6.95
C TRP A 99 -4.00 7.87 5.80
N TYR A 100 -3.18 8.89 5.87
CA TYR A 100 -2.29 9.30 4.79
C TYR A 100 -0.94 9.73 5.34
N THR A 101 0.06 9.77 4.48
CA THR A 101 1.40 10.24 4.81
C THR A 101 1.56 11.69 4.37
N GLY A 102 1.89 12.57 5.31
CA GLY A 102 2.34 13.93 5.05
C GLY A 102 3.85 14.02 5.14
N GLN A 103 4.48 14.71 4.22
CA GLN A 103 5.94 14.86 4.17
C GLN A 103 6.33 16.33 4.09
N ALA A 104 7.19 16.75 5.02
CA ALA A 104 7.80 18.07 5.06
C ALA A 104 9.08 18.05 5.89
N ARG A 105 10.02 18.93 5.56
CA ARG A 105 11.23 19.18 6.36
C ARG A 105 12.07 17.93 6.68
N GLY A 106 12.09 16.96 5.78
CA GLY A 106 12.82 15.70 5.97
C GLY A 106 12.13 14.67 6.84
N TYR A 107 10.85 14.87 7.24
CA TYR A 107 10.07 13.95 8.02
C TYR A 107 8.83 13.45 7.28
N SER A 108 8.43 12.22 7.58
CA SER A 108 7.13 11.68 7.19
C SER A 108 6.31 11.39 8.43
N LYS A 109 5.05 11.80 8.42
CA LYS A 109 4.10 11.65 9.54
C LYS A 109 2.75 11.19 9.00
N ILE A 110 1.93 10.58 9.83
CA ILE A 110 0.62 10.06 9.42
C ILE A 110 -0.48 11.02 9.89
N GLY A 111 -1.36 11.39 8.96
CA GLY A 111 -2.56 12.18 9.20
C GLY A 111 -3.83 11.36 9.05
N TYR A 112 -4.97 11.97 9.41
CA TYR A 112 -6.28 11.34 9.35
C TYR A 112 -7.35 12.28 8.85
N ALA A 113 -8.13 11.82 7.88
CA ALA A 113 -9.25 12.55 7.28
C ALA A 113 -10.45 11.63 7.09
N VAL A 114 -11.63 12.20 6.98
CA VAL A 114 -12.89 11.47 6.79
C VAL A 114 -13.71 12.05 5.65
N SER A 115 -14.59 11.23 5.08
CA SER A 115 -15.51 11.62 4.03
C SER A 115 -16.83 10.87 4.14
N ARG A 116 -17.94 11.51 3.70
CA ARG A 116 -19.25 10.87 3.58
C ARG A 116 -19.47 10.24 2.20
N ASP A 117 -18.80 10.76 1.18
CA ASP A 117 -18.97 10.34 -0.22
C ASP A 117 -17.78 9.54 -0.78
N GLY A 118 -16.70 9.41 0.01
CA GLY A 118 -15.46 8.76 -0.42
C GLY A 118 -14.65 9.58 -1.43
N VAL A 119 -15.06 10.81 -1.72
CA VAL A 119 -14.41 11.70 -2.70
C VAL A 119 -13.83 12.94 -2.02
N ARG A 120 -14.63 13.66 -1.23
CA ARG A 120 -14.19 14.86 -0.53
C ARG A 120 -13.85 14.55 0.90
N PHE A 121 -12.56 14.59 1.22
CA PHE A 121 -12.06 14.32 2.57
C PHE A 121 -11.79 15.60 3.34
N THR A 122 -12.14 15.58 4.62
CA THR A 122 -11.86 16.64 5.57
C THR A 122 -10.95 16.11 6.68
N ARG A 123 -9.88 16.83 6.99
CA ARG A 123 -8.99 16.47 8.10
C ARG A 123 -9.72 16.46 9.42
N VAL A 124 -9.56 15.40 10.19
CA VAL A 124 -10.10 15.30 11.55
C VAL A 124 -9.23 16.08 12.52
N SER A 125 -7.93 16.17 12.25
CA SER A 125 -6.96 16.94 13.01
C SER A 125 -6.04 17.71 12.08
N LYS A 126 -5.65 18.93 12.48
CA LYS A 126 -4.58 19.70 11.82
C LYS A 126 -3.19 19.18 12.15
N LEU A 127 -3.06 18.41 13.23
CA LEU A 127 -1.82 17.77 13.64
C LEU A 127 -1.80 16.33 13.14
N PRO A 128 -0.61 15.75 12.91
CA PRO A 128 -0.49 14.34 12.60
C PRO A 128 -1.01 13.49 13.77
N VAL A 129 -1.59 12.34 13.45
CA VAL A 129 -2.05 11.36 14.44
C VAL A 129 -0.95 10.40 14.86
N MET A 130 0.15 10.35 14.10
CA MET A 130 1.33 9.57 14.43
C MET A 130 2.59 10.27 13.92
N ILE A 131 3.62 10.30 14.76
CA ILE A 131 4.93 10.87 14.47
C ILE A 131 6.03 9.83 14.79
N PRO A 132 7.23 9.93 14.20
CA PRO A 132 8.37 9.12 14.63
C PRO A 132 8.82 9.57 16.04
N ASP A 133 8.82 8.65 16.99
CA ASP A 133 9.18 8.91 18.39
C ASP A 133 9.99 7.75 19.04
N HIS A 134 10.36 6.74 18.23
CA HIS A 134 11.20 5.62 18.63
C HIS A 134 12.50 5.59 17.81
N PRO A 135 13.61 5.09 18.35
CA PRO A 135 14.91 5.09 17.65
C PRO A 135 14.89 4.42 16.27
N TRP A 136 14.17 3.31 16.12
CA TRP A 136 14.07 2.59 14.85
C TRP A 136 13.17 3.26 13.80
N GLU A 137 12.38 4.25 14.20
CA GLU A 137 11.52 5.00 13.27
C GLU A 137 12.29 6.10 12.51
N GLY A 138 13.46 6.49 13.01
CA GLY A 138 14.31 7.46 12.35
C GLY A 138 13.58 8.77 12.06
N PHE A 139 13.36 9.05 10.78
CA PHE A 139 12.71 10.28 10.31
C PHE A 139 11.26 10.08 9.88
N SER A 140 10.73 8.86 9.93
CA SER A 140 9.44 8.60 9.31
C SER A 140 8.58 7.57 10.02
N VAL A 141 7.29 7.86 10.00
CA VAL A 141 6.19 6.89 10.01
C VAL A 141 5.35 7.16 8.77
N MET A 142 5.14 6.12 7.94
CA MET A 142 4.51 6.28 6.64
C MET A 142 3.83 5.00 6.16
N ASN A 143 3.20 5.03 4.98
CA ASN A 143 2.53 3.88 4.39
C ASN A 143 1.52 3.23 5.33
N PRO A 144 0.59 3.98 5.95
CA PRO A 144 -0.40 3.36 6.81
C PRO A 144 -1.27 2.40 6.01
N TYR A 145 -1.46 1.19 6.53
CA TYR A 145 -2.50 0.27 6.12
C TYR A 145 -3.37 -0.05 7.33
N VAL A 146 -4.67 0.21 7.23
CA VAL A 146 -5.57 0.17 8.39
C VAL A 146 -6.73 -0.77 8.13
N ARG A 147 -7.10 -1.52 9.16
CA ARG A 147 -8.30 -2.35 9.18
C ARG A 147 -9.06 -2.14 10.49
N TRP A 148 -10.39 -2.25 10.42
CA TRP A 148 -11.23 -2.35 11.60
C TRP A 148 -11.34 -3.81 12.04
N ASP A 149 -10.99 -4.08 13.28
CA ASP A 149 -11.19 -5.38 13.93
C ASP A 149 -12.48 -5.31 14.73
N ALA A 150 -13.58 -5.83 14.14
CA ALA A 150 -14.91 -5.76 14.74
C ALA A 150 -15.04 -6.62 16.02
N VAL A 151 -14.23 -7.67 16.14
CA VAL A 151 -14.26 -8.57 17.32
C VAL A 151 -13.65 -7.88 18.52
N ARG A 152 -12.53 -7.16 18.29
CA ARG A 152 -11.79 -6.44 19.36
C ARG A 152 -12.25 -5.00 19.54
N GLY A 153 -13.01 -4.45 18.59
CA GLY A 153 -13.46 -3.05 18.61
C GLY A 153 -12.33 -2.05 18.49
N VAL A 154 -11.31 -2.35 17.68
CA VAL A 154 -10.13 -1.51 17.49
C VAL A 154 -9.77 -1.36 16.01
N TRP A 155 -9.17 -0.23 15.68
CA TRP A 155 -8.43 -0.03 14.44
C TRP A 155 -7.05 -0.63 14.58
N ARG A 156 -6.62 -1.36 13.57
CA ARG A 156 -5.29 -1.97 13.48
C ARG A 156 -4.54 -1.31 12.33
N MET A 157 -3.35 -0.81 12.58
CA MET A 157 -2.50 -0.17 11.59
C MET A 157 -1.17 -0.91 11.46
N TRP A 158 -0.82 -1.26 10.25
CA TRP A 158 0.54 -1.63 9.83
C TRP A 158 1.13 -0.43 9.11
N TYR A 159 2.33 -0.03 9.47
CA TYR A 159 2.98 1.14 8.91
C TYR A 159 4.47 0.91 8.71
N ALA A 160 5.10 1.71 7.87
CA ALA A 160 6.52 1.62 7.59
C ALA A 160 7.27 2.76 8.30
N SER A 161 8.51 2.50 8.68
CA SER A 161 9.35 3.45 9.40
C SER A 161 10.80 3.39 8.96
N GLY A 162 11.56 4.46 9.21
CA GLY A 162 13.00 4.56 8.99
C GLY A 162 13.38 5.86 8.27
N GLU A 163 13.88 5.76 7.04
CA GLU A 163 14.24 6.93 6.26
C GLU A 163 13.01 7.68 5.76
N THR A 164 13.17 8.95 5.44
CA THR A 164 12.07 9.86 5.09
C THR A 164 11.24 9.40 3.91
N TYR A 165 11.88 8.84 2.88
CA TYR A 165 11.22 8.52 1.61
C TYR A 165 11.18 7.02 1.31
N GLU A 166 12.19 6.28 1.75
CA GLU A 166 12.28 4.83 1.57
C GLU A 166 12.46 4.17 2.94
N PRO A 167 11.38 3.67 3.54
CA PRO A 167 11.42 3.10 4.88
C PRO A 167 12.27 1.84 4.97
N ASN A 168 12.63 1.44 6.18
CA ASN A 168 13.53 0.33 6.44
C ASN A 168 12.83 -0.89 7.06
N VAL A 169 11.76 -0.67 7.82
CA VAL A 169 11.08 -1.70 8.62
C VAL A 169 9.56 -1.51 8.59
N LEU A 170 8.83 -2.56 8.97
CA LEU A 170 7.39 -2.51 9.20
C LEU A 170 7.06 -2.59 10.69
N CYS A 171 6.10 -1.80 11.09
CA CYS A 171 5.64 -1.62 12.46
C CYS A 171 4.12 -1.80 12.57
N TYR A 172 3.63 -1.85 13.81
CA TYR A 172 2.23 -2.07 14.11
C TYR A 172 1.74 -1.16 15.24
N ALA A 173 0.50 -0.70 15.14
CA ALA A 173 -0.17 0.07 16.17
C ALA A 173 -1.67 -0.22 16.21
N GLU A 174 -2.31 0.07 17.34
CA GLU A 174 -3.76 -0.04 17.52
C GLU A 174 -4.36 1.27 18.01
N SER A 175 -5.65 1.48 17.70
CA SER A 175 -6.40 2.64 18.14
C SER A 175 -7.88 2.31 18.34
N LYS A 176 -8.51 2.93 19.35
CA LYS A 176 -9.97 2.85 19.55
C LYS A 176 -10.75 3.85 18.73
N ASP A 177 -10.14 4.99 18.44
CA ASP A 177 -10.79 6.15 17.82
C ASP A 177 -10.21 6.57 16.46
N GLY A 178 -9.09 5.95 16.03
CA GLY A 178 -8.38 6.31 14.81
C GLY A 178 -7.49 7.54 14.92
N LEU A 179 -7.50 8.22 16.07
CA LEU A 179 -6.73 9.43 16.37
C LEU A 179 -5.54 9.17 17.29
N LYS A 180 -5.77 8.41 18.35
CA LYS A 180 -4.74 8.04 19.34
C LYS A 180 -4.29 6.62 19.07
N TRP A 181 -3.03 6.46 18.73
CA TRP A 181 -2.43 5.19 18.35
C TRP A 181 -1.44 4.71 19.40
N GLU A 182 -1.60 3.47 19.82
CA GLU A 182 -0.69 2.76 20.70
C GLU A 182 0.22 1.88 19.85
N LYS A 183 1.50 2.24 19.77
CA LYS A 183 2.52 1.49 19.04
C LYS A 183 2.85 0.19 19.75
N SER A 184 3.09 -0.86 18.98
CA SER A 184 3.40 -2.18 19.54
C SER A 184 4.76 -2.18 20.26
N PRO A 185 4.83 -2.77 21.46
CA PRO A 185 6.13 -2.99 22.12
C PRO A 185 7.01 -4.02 21.40
N LEU A 186 6.45 -4.71 20.38
CA LEU A 186 7.17 -5.71 19.57
C LEU A 186 7.80 -5.10 18.31
N ASP A 187 7.59 -3.79 18.06
CA ASP A 187 8.11 -3.12 16.87
C ASP A 187 9.66 -3.10 16.85
N PRO A 188 10.26 -3.24 15.67
CA PRO A 188 9.61 -3.49 14.38
C PRO A 188 9.15 -4.96 14.25
N ILE A 189 7.93 -5.16 13.72
CA ILE A 189 7.33 -6.50 13.57
C ILE A 189 7.82 -7.26 12.34
N PHE A 190 8.43 -6.58 11.36
CA PHE A 190 8.95 -7.18 10.15
C PHE A 190 10.14 -6.39 9.61
N VAL A 191 11.22 -7.10 9.30
CA VAL A 191 12.48 -6.50 8.87
C VAL A 191 13.00 -7.20 7.61
N LYS A 192 14.04 -6.63 7.00
CA LYS A 192 14.69 -7.16 5.80
C LYS A 192 15.08 -8.63 5.92
N GLY A 193 15.24 -9.27 4.77
CA GLY A 193 15.69 -10.65 4.68
C GLY A 193 17.20 -10.81 4.90
N ALA A 194 17.68 -12.04 4.70
CA ALA A 194 19.07 -12.38 4.84
C ALA A 194 19.95 -11.65 3.81
N LYS A 195 21.24 -11.55 4.09
CA LYS A 195 22.23 -11.08 3.13
C LYS A 195 22.14 -11.92 1.84
N ASP A 196 22.31 -11.27 0.71
CA ASP A 196 22.22 -11.85 -0.65
C ASP A 196 20.81 -12.34 -1.05
N SER A 197 19.76 -12.02 -0.24
CA SER A 197 18.38 -12.21 -0.63
C SER A 197 17.86 -11.04 -1.48
N TRP A 198 16.71 -11.23 -2.14
CA TRP A 198 16.05 -10.20 -2.95
C TRP A 198 15.53 -9.01 -2.12
N GLU A 199 15.48 -9.14 -0.81
CA GLU A 199 15.04 -8.13 0.17
C GLU A 199 16.10 -7.85 1.25
N GLN A 200 17.37 -7.95 0.87
CA GLN A 200 18.51 -7.79 1.79
C GLN A 200 18.71 -6.37 2.34
N ASP A 201 18.21 -5.35 1.63
CA ASP A 201 18.45 -3.96 2.00
C ASP A 201 17.41 -3.44 2.97
N ARG A 202 16.12 -3.55 2.63
CA ARG A 202 15.00 -3.03 3.43
C ARG A 202 13.67 -3.66 3.05
N VAL A 203 12.65 -3.39 3.87
CA VAL A 203 11.24 -3.66 3.57
C VAL A 203 10.44 -2.38 3.72
N GLY A 204 9.35 -2.26 2.98
CA GLY A 204 8.49 -1.08 2.98
C GLY A 204 7.01 -1.44 2.91
N GLY A 205 6.17 -0.46 2.69
CA GLY A 205 4.72 -0.48 2.74
C GLY A 205 4.03 -1.80 2.43
N CYS A 206 3.04 -2.14 3.20
CA CYS A 206 2.35 -3.42 3.10
C CYS A 206 0.83 -3.27 3.14
N GLU A 207 0.14 -4.34 2.77
CA GLU A 207 -1.26 -4.61 3.09
C GLU A 207 -1.38 -5.96 3.81
N VAL A 208 -2.27 -6.06 4.78
CA VAL A 208 -2.44 -7.26 5.61
C VAL A 208 -3.91 -7.71 5.59
N HIS A 209 -4.14 -8.93 5.16
CA HIS A 209 -5.47 -9.49 4.96
C HIS A 209 -5.69 -10.75 5.79
N PRO A 210 -6.89 -10.93 6.40
CA PRO A 210 -7.22 -12.16 7.08
C PRO A 210 -7.44 -13.29 6.07
N LEU A 211 -7.05 -14.50 6.45
CA LEU A 211 -7.32 -15.73 5.72
C LEU A 211 -8.47 -16.50 6.39
N PRO A 212 -9.22 -17.35 5.65
CA PRO A 212 -10.33 -18.10 6.19
C PRO A 212 -9.97 -19.08 7.30
N ASP A 213 -8.73 -19.52 7.36
CA ASP A 213 -8.21 -20.43 8.37
C ASP A 213 -7.79 -19.74 9.67
N GLY A 214 -8.02 -18.40 9.77
CA GLY A 214 -7.69 -17.59 10.94
C GLY A 214 -6.29 -17.01 10.92
N ARG A 215 -5.44 -17.38 9.96
CA ARG A 215 -4.14 -16.74 9.73
C ARG A 215 -4.32 -15.40 9.01
N TRP A 216 -3.21 -14.69 8.85
CA TRP A 216 -3.11 -13.42 8.15
C TRP A 216 -2.02 -13.50 7.08
N VAL A 217 -2.24 -12.85 5.96
CA VAL A 217 -1.23 -12.68 4.91
C VAL A 217 -0.88 -11.20 4.75
N MET A 218 0.41 -10.90 4.73
CA MET A 218 0.99 -9.60 4.42
C MET A 218 1.54 -9.63 3.00
N PHE A 219 1.19 -8.63 2.20
CA PHE A 219 1.86 -8.32 0.94
C PHE A 219 2.71 -7.08 1.16
N TYR A 220 3.99 -7.14 0.86
CA TYR A 220 4.96 -6.10 1.23
C TYR A 220 5.97 -5.81 0.13
N ILE A 221 6.66 -4.68 0.28
CA ILE A 221 7.75 -4.29 -0.61
C ILE A 221 9.07 -4.77 -0.01
N GLY A 222 9.86 -5.49 -0.80
CA GLY A 222 11.24 -5.85 -0.45
C GLY A 222 12.21 -5.24 -1.45
N TYR A 223 13.37 -4.80 -0.94
CA TYR A 223 14.39 -4.12 -1.71
C TYR A 223 15.70 -4.89 -1.64
N SER A 224 16.28 -5.19 -2.80
CA SER A 224 17.66 -5.70 -2.89
C SER A 224 18.68 -4.59 -2.79
N ASP A 225 18.33 -3.40 -3.24
CA ASP A 225 18.99 -2.10 -3.08
C ASP A 225 17.93 -0.99 -3.19
N ILE A 226 18.28 0.25 -2.91
CA ILE A 226 17.34 1.37 -2.87
C ILE A 226 16.57 1.62 -4.20
N HIS A 227 17.05 1.09 -5.31
CA HIS A 227 16.45 1.29 -6.64
C HIS A 227 15.67 0.08 -7.14
N THR A 228 15.89 -1.09 -6.56
CA THR A 228 15.33 -2.37 -7.02
C THR A 228 14.36 -2.93 -5.99
N ALA A 229 13.08 -2.76 -6.27
CA ALA A 229 11.99 -3.25 -5.43
C ALA A 229 11.20 -4.36 -6.10
N ARG A 230 10.71 -5.30 -5.28
CA ARG A 230 9.80 -6.39 -5.66
C ARG A 230 8.72 -6.54 -4.61
N VAL A 231 7.67 -7.25 -4.96
CA VAL A 231 6.60 -7.57 -4.00
C VAL A 231 6.78 -8.98 -3.48
N GLY A 232 6.68 -9.13 -2.18
CA GLY A 232 6.64 -10.42 -1.50
C GLY A 232 5.40 -10.60 -0.65
N ALA A 233 5.23 -11.80 -0.11
CA ALA A 233 4.18 -12.11 0.83
C ALA A 233 4.70 -12.95 2.00
N ALA A 234 4.07 -12.78 3.17
CA ALA A 234 4.37 -13.53 4.38
C ALA A 234 3.07 -13.85 5.12
N VAL A 235 3.03 -14.96 5.85
CA VAL A 235 1.87 -15.36 6.66
C VAL A 235 2.20 -15.30 8.13
N SER A 236 1.18 -15.02 8.95
CA SER A 236 1.27 -14.92 10.41
C SER A 236 0.01 -15.48 11.06
N PRO A 237 0.08 -16.08 12.26
CA PRO A 237 -1.10 -16.58 12.96
C PRO A 237 -2.01 -15.48 13.51
N ASP A 238 -1.50 -14.26 13.73
CA ASP A 238 -2.23 -13.18 14.40
C ASP A 238 -2.15 -11.82 13.66
N GLY A 239 -1.37 -11.76 12.56
CA GLY A 239 -1.13 -10.54 11.79
C GLY A 239 -0.11 -9.59 12.40
N VAL A 240 0.58 -9.97 13.47
CA VAL A 240 1.58 -9.16 14.17
C VAL A 240 2.88 -9.92 14.39
N THR A 241 2.80 -11.17 14.82
CA THR A 241 3.96 -11.96 15.22
C THR A 241 4.20 -13.15 14.29
N ARG A 242 5.39 -13.74 14.40
CA ARG A 242 5.76 -15.02 13.74
C ARG A 242 5.48 -15.02 12.24
N TRP A 243 5.87 -13.96 11.55
CA TRP A 243 5.76 -13.86 10.11
C TRP A 243 6.68 -14.87 9.41
N THR A 244 6.10 -15.68 8.54
CA THR A 244 6.81 -16.65 7.70
C THR A 244 6.67 -16.23 6.24
N ARG A 245 7.79 -15.94 5.58
CA ARG A 245 7.85 -15.58 4.16
C ARG A 245 7.43 -16.75 3.29
N LEU A 246 6.62 -16.47 2.26
CA LEU A 246 6.20 -17.52 1.32
C LEU A 246 7.38 -18.02 0.48
N LYS A 247 7.41 -19.31 0.19
CA LYS A 247 8.44 -19.91 -0.67
C LYS A 247 8.40 -19.39 -2.10
N ALA A 248 7.23 -18.92 -2.55
CA ALA A 248 7.03 -18.35 -3.88
C ALA A 248 7.65 -16.95 -4.07
N ASN A 249 8.14 -16.32 -3.00
CA ASN A 249 8.71 -14.97 -3.06
C ASN A 249 9.98 -14.89 -3.95
N PRO A 250 10.17 -13.73 -4.62
CA PRO A 250 9.25 -12.62 -4.78
C PRO A 250 8.08 -12.98 -5.70
N ILE A 251 6.86 -12.52 -5.35
CA ILE A 251 5.65 -12.85 -6.11
C ILE A 251 5.44 -11.93 -7.33
N VAL A 252 5.96 -10.70 -7.29
CA VAL A 252 5.98 -9.78 -8.43
C VAL A 252 7.37 -9.19 -8.60
N SER A 253 7.95 -9.35 -9.79
CA SER A 253 9.29 -8.86 -10.14
C SER A 253 9.26 -8.01 -11.40
N PRO A 254 10.23 -7.10 -11.59
CA PRO A 254 10.40 -6.34 -12.82
C PRO A 254 10.48 -7.24 -14.06
N THR A 255 9.96 -6.73 -15.17
CA THR A 255 10.07 -7.39 -16.49
C THR A 255 10.94 -6.52 -17.40
N VAL A 256 12.04 -7.08 -17.88
CA VAL A 256 12.98 -6.38 -18.78
C VAL A 256 12.25 -5.84 -20.01
N GLY A 257 12.47 -4.56 -20.31
CA GLY A 257 11.88 -3.89 -21.47
C GLY A 257 10.41 -3.49 -21.30
N SER A 258 9.83 -3.69 -20.10
CA SER A 258 8.45 -3.35 -19.79
C SER A 258 8.34 -2.04 -18.98
N PHE A 259 7.10 -1.61 -18.75
CA PHE A 259 6.76 -0.42 -17.94
C PHE A 259 7.26 -0.51 -16.50
N ASP A 260 7.54 -1.71 -16.01
CA ASP A 260 8.00 -2.00 -14.65
C ASP A 260 9.44 -2.52 -14.59
N ALA A 261 10.25 -2.23 -15.61
CA ALA A 261 11.58 -2.82 -15.76
C ALA A 261 12.56 -2.48 -14.63
N SER A 262 12.34 -1.42 -13.85
CA SER A 262 13.22 -1.03 -12.74
C SER A 262 12.71 -1.49 -11.38
N ALA A 263 11.40 -1.42 -11.14
CA ALA A 263 10.85 -1.75 -9.83
C ALA A 263 9.37 -2.14 -9.90
N CYS A 264 8.97 -3.06 -9.01
CA CYS A 264 7.59 -3.39 -8.70
C CYS A 264 7.39 -3.16 -7.20
N TYR A 265 6.48 -2.28 -6.80
CA TYR A 265 6.32 -1.92 -5.40
C TYR A 265 4.89 -1.50 -5.04
N LYS A 266 4.64 -1.26 -3.77
CA LYS A 266 3.36 -0.84 -3.19
C LYS A 266 2.17 -1.67 -3.68
N PRO A 267 2.07 -2.91 -3.22
CA PRO A 267 0.94 -3.77 -3.56
C PRO A 267 -0.35 -3.26 -2.92
N SER A 268 -1.46 -3.40 -3.65
CA SER A 268 -2.81 -3.32 -3.10
C SER A 268 -3.62 -4.50 -3.60
N VAL A 269 -4.32 -5.18 -2.70
CA VAL A 269 -4.77 -6.55 -2.94
C VAL A 269 -6.25 -6.71 -2.66
N TYR A 270 -6.93 -7.45 -3.51
CA TYR A 270 -8.30 -7.88 -3.31
C TYR A 270 -8.42 -9.39 -3.46
N ARG A 271 -8.96 -10.05 -2.43
CA ARG A 271 -9.30 -11.47 -2.45
C ARG A 271 -10.71 -11.64 -3.03
N ASP A 272 -10.79 -12.08 -4.27
CA ASP A 272 -12.06 -12.30 -4.96
C ASP A 272 -12.55 -13.73 -4.73
N GLU A 273 -13.32 -13.93 -3.69
CA GLU A 273 -13.90 -15.24 -3.34
C GLU A 273 -14.86 -15.74 -4.40
N LYS A 274 -15.56 -14.85 -5.08
CA LYS A 274 -16.55 -15.20 -6.11
C LYS A 274 -15.90 -15.83 -7.32
N SER A 275 -14.75 -15.32 -7.77
CA SER A 275 -13.99 -15.85 -8.90
C SER A 275 -12.88 -16.83 -8.49
N GLY A 276 -12.66 -17.01 -7.18
CA GLY A 276 -11.64 -17.91 -6.65
C GLY A 276 -10.21 -17.47 -6.95
N ARG A 277 -9.93 -16.16 -6.89
CA ARG A 277 -8.63 -15.60 -7.25
C ARG A 277 -8.26 -14.40 -6.39
N TRP A 278 -6.97 -14.03 -6.41
CA TRP A 278 -6.46 -12.77 -5.89
C TRP A 278 -6.14 -11.82 -7.02
N LEU A 279 -6.52 -10.55 -6.84
CA LEU A 279 -6.10 -9.43 -7.69
C LEU A 279 -5.08 -8.61 -6.90
N LEU A 280 -3.95 -8.30 -7.51
CA LEU A 280 -2.91 -7.45 -6.92
C LEU A 280 -2.53 -6.36 -7.92
N TRP A 281 -2.84 -5.11 -7.57
CA TRP A 281 -2.33 -3.94 -8.26
C TRP A 281 -1.02 -3.51 -7.62
N TYR A 282 -0.11 -2.99 -8.42
CA TYR A 282 1.20 -2.55 -7.95
C TYR A 282 1.72 -1.38 -8.77
N ASN A 283 2.62 -0.59 -8.18
CA ASN A 283 3.40 0.37 -8.95
C ASN A 283 4.51 -0.33 -9.72
N GLY A 284 4.59 0.00 -10.99
CA GLY A 284 5.69 -0.37 -11.87
C GLY A 284 6.46 0.88 -12.28
N ARG A 285 7.78 0.88 -12.11
CA ARG A 285 8.65 1.95 -12.58
C ARG A 285 9.54 1.47 -13.70
N ASN A 286 9.58 2.21 -14.80
CA ASN A 286 10.45 1.90 -15.92
C ASN A 286 11.86 2.51 -15.75
N THR A 287 12.75 2.20 -16.67
CA THR A 287 14.13 2.70 -16.66
C THR A 287 14.26 4.22 -16.79
N ASN A 288 13.25 4.89 -17.33
CA ASN A 288 13.17 6.34 -17.46
C ASN A 288 12.47 7.02 -16.27
N LYS A 289 12.27 6.29 -15.17
CA LYS A 289 11.59 6.76 -13.95
C LYS A 289 10.10 7.10 -14.16
N GLY A 290 9.47 6.62 -15.25
CA GLY A 290 8.03 6.69 -15.43
C GLY A 290 7.32 5.73 -14.47
N GLU A 291 6.25 6.21 -13.85
CA GLU A 291 5.44 5.46 -12.88
C GLU A 291 4.13 5.03 -13.51
N TYR A 292 3.81 3.75 -13.33
CA TYR A 292 2.61 3.12 -13.88
C TYR A 292 2.00 2.20 -12.83
N ILE A 293 0.75 1.81 -13.06
CA ILE A 293 0.08 0.80 -12.23
C ILE A 293 -0.18 -0.43 -13.08
N GLY A 294 0.31 -1.56 -12.62
CA GLY A 294 0.09 -2.87 -13.20
C GLY A 294 -0.86 -3.72 -12.36
N LEU A 295 -1.34 -4.79 -12.96
CA LEU A 295 -2.19 -5.81 -12.34
C LEU A 295 -1.57 -7.18 -12.53
N VAL A 296 -1.51 -7.95 -11.45
CA VAL A 296 -1.22 -9.39 -11.45
C VAL A 296 -2.36 -10.15 -10.81
N ILE A 297 -2.52 -11.40 -11.20
CA ILE A 297 -3.57 -12.28 -10.68
C ILE A 297 -2.97 -13.59 -10.25
N HIS A 298 -3.42 -14.10 -9.12
CA HIS A 298 -3.20 -15.46 -8.67
C HIS A 298 -4.49 -16.26 -8.84
N LYS A 299 -4.41 -17.36 -9.58
CA LYS A 299 -5.52 -18.31 -9.73
C LYS A 299 -5.56 -19.22 -8.50
N GLY A 300 -6.73 -19.33 -7.89
CA GLY A 300 -6.90 -20.02 -6.62
C GLY A 300 -6.70 -19.08 -5.43
N LEU A 301 -7.31 -19.43 -4.31
CA LEU A 301 -7.29 -18.63 -3.09
C LEU A 301 -6.19 -19.05 -2.12
N ASP A 302 -5.63 -20.23 -2.32
CA ASP A 302 -4.46 -20.73 -1.59
C ASP A 302 -3.18 -20.15 -2.19
N LEU A 303 -2.34 -19.59 -1.34
CA LEU A 303 -1.08 -18.92 -1.70
C LEU A 303 0.17 -19.75 -1.36
N GLU A 304 0.00 -20.92 -0.73
CA GLU A 304 1.07 -21.82 -0.28
C GLU A 304 1.23 -23.06 -1.16
#